data_9da4850f5035585524e18509976c3f01
#
_entry.id   9da4850f5035585524e18509976c3f01
#
_cell.length_a   1.000
_cell.length_b   1.000
_cell.length_c   1.000
_cell.angle_alpha   90.00
_cell.angle_beta   90.00
_cell.angle_gamma   90.00
#
_symmetry.space_group_name_H-M   'P 1'
#
loop_
_entity.id
_entity.type
_entity.pdbx_description
1 polymer ?
#
loop_
_entity_poly.entity_id
_entity_poly.type
_entity_poly.pdbx_seq_one_letter_code
_entity_poly.pdbx_strand_id
1 'polypeptide(L)'
;MAPRIRRILRLVPLPILALGCFGVALPALADNPGYDRPGYGFTPVVLGAGDITIEQALGDWSLDRQAGVSSSLYSADSLLRIGIGGPLELQLGSSPWNSLRQSGAGSDNSSQGHGDTVLGLKLALPSSNQAFSWGLLGSVEFTDGAKAFRSNYRQYLLGAQFNLQVNERNSLGLYLQDVRSDGADSTTVAVSDNYTLSKTLTVYAEAARLHAPDQGNGTVAGGGLAWMITPRVQFDAGFDRRLGGTAPDWQANLGISVYFGH
;
A
#
# COMPACT_ATOMS: atom_id res chain seq x y z
N MET A 1 18.13 2.50 28.29
CA MET A 1 17.99 1.59 27.14
C MET A 1 16.71 2.05 26.45
N ALA A 2 16.82 2.76 25.35
CA ALA A 2 15.64 3.31 24.66
C ALA A 2 14.90 2.16 23.95
N PRO A 3 13.57 2.08 24.01
CA PRO A 3 12.84 1.08 23.27
C PRO A 3 13.04 1.32 21.77
N ARG A 4 13.55 0.31 21.05
CA ARG A 4 13.65 0.33 19.59
C ARG A 4 12.23 0.21 19.03
N ILE A 5 11.69 1.30 18.50
CA ILE A 5 10.43 1.25 17.75
C ILE A 5 10.74 0.63 16.40
N ARG A 6 10.33 -0.62 16.21
CA ARG A 6 10.37 -1.29 14.92
C ARG A 6 9.07 -0.95 14.17
N ARG A 7 9.25 -0.60 12.93
CA ARG A 7 8.18 -0.21 12.01
C ARG A 7 7.34 -1.40 11.61
N ILE A 8 6.03 -1.22 11.65
CA ILE A 8 5.13 -2.01 10.81
C ILE A 8 5.33 -1.47 9.40
N LEU A 9 6.09 -2.21 8.59
CA LEU A 9 6.25 -1.84 7.19
C LEU A 9 4.95 -2.13 6.46
N ARG A 10 4.29 -1.07 6.10
CA ARG A 10 3.46 -1.05 4.92
C ARG A 10 4.41 -0.93 3.73
N LEU A 11 4.21 -1.73 2.72
CA LEU A 11 4.78 -1.45 1.40
C LEU A 11 4.33 -0.06 1.00
N VAL A 12 5.31 0.79 0.87
CA VAL A 12 5.15 2.20 0.74
C VAL A 12 5.78 2.66 -0.56
N PRO A 13 5.06 3.31 -1.41
CA PRO A 13 5.46 3.79 -2.74
C PRO A 13 6.16 5.18 -2.82
N LEU A 14 6.87 5.48 -3.93
CA LEU A 14 7.87 6.55 -4.24
C LEU A 14 7.30 7.89 -4.75
N PRO A 15 7.82 9.11 -4.49
CA PRO A 15 7.48 10.33 -5.20
C PRO A 15 8.26 10.51 -6.49
N ILE A 16 7.56 10.88 -7.50
CA ILE A 16 8.13 11.48 -8.70
C ILE A 16 7.75 12.96 -8.75
N LEU A 17 8.76 13.74 -9.02
CA LEU A 17 8.72 15.18 -9.30
C LEU A 17 7.48 15.58 -10.13
N ALA A 18 6.85 16.65 -9.72
CA ALA A 18 5.81 17.32 -10.51
C ALA A 18 6.36 17.69 -11.90
N LEU A 19 6.02 16.90 -12.90
CA LEU A 19 6.23 17.31 -14.29
C LEU A 19 4.96 17.97 -14.79
N GLY A 20 5.14 19.14 -15.35
CA GLY A 20 4.08 20.04 -15.80
C GLY A 20 3.08 19.37 -16.75
N CYS A 21 1.83 19.79 -16.61
CA CYS A 21 0.72 19.45 -17.48
C CYS A 21 1.01 19.85 -18.94
N PHE A 22 1.45 18.90 -19.75
CA PHE A 22 1.31 18.99 -21.19
C PHE A 22 0.01 18.30 -21.58
N GLY A 23 -0.98 19.08 -21.96
CA GLY A 23 -2.21 18.60 -22.54
C GLY A 23 -1.95 17.93 -23.89
N VAL A 24 -1.73 16.63 -23.88
CA VAL A 24 -1.83 15.78 -25.07
C VAL A 24 -3.22 15.18 -25.06
N ALA A 25 -4.04 15.54 -26.04
CA ALA A 25 -5.29 14.84 -26.30
C ALA A 25 -4.95 13.39 -26.70
N LEU A 26 -5.07 12.47 -25.78
CA LEU A 26 -4.84 11.05 -26.02
C LEU A 26 -6.12 10.41 -26.56
N PRO A 27 -6.02 9.48 -27.51
CA PRO A 27 -7.18 8.74 -28.02
C PRO A 27 -7.85 7.95 -26.89
N ALA A 28 -9.17 7.86 -26.97
CA ALA A 28 -9.98 7.15 -25.99
C ALA A 28 -9.68 5.64 -25.98
N LEU A 29 -9.86 5.05 -24.78
CA LEU A 29 -10.05 3.63 -24.52
C LEU A 29 -8.77 2.80 -24.35
N ALA A 30 -8.06 3.05 -23.26
CA ALA A 30 -7.43 1.97 -22.54
C ALA A 30 -8.21 1.74 -21.25
N ASP A 31 -8.71 0.54 -21.05
CA ASP A 31 -9.32 0.17 -19.78
C ASP A 31 -8.22 0.18 -18.71
N ASN A 32 -8.35 1.10 -17.75
CA ASN A 32 -7.47 1.15 -16.60
C ASN A 32 -7.61 -0.17 -15.82
N PRO A 33 -6.52 -0.96 -15.66
CA PRO A 33 -6.58 -2.26 -14.99
C PRO A 33 -6.76 -2.15 -13.47
N GLY A 34 -6.85 -0.94 -12.93
CA GLY A 34 -6.96 -0.66 -11.50
C GLY A 34 -5.63 -0.32 -10.86
N TYR A 35 -5.72 0.22 -9.66
CA TYR A 35 -4.59 0.64 -8.85
C TYR A 35 -4.38 -0.30 -7.66
N ASP A 36 -3.18 -0.31 -7.09
CA ASP A 36 -2.87 -1.07 -5.89
C ASP A 36 -3.34 -0.35 -4.61
N ARG A 37 -3.67 0.94 -4.71
CA ARG A 37 -4.33 1.73 -3.66
C ARG A 37 -5.85 1.72 -3.83
N PRO A 38 -6.64 1.93 -2.73
CA PRO A 38 -6.27 1.91 -1.31
C PRO A 38 -6.32 0.49 -0.70
N GLY A 39 -6.04 0.38 0.60
CA GLY A 39 -6.22 -0.83 1.42
C GLY A 39 -4.99 -1.71 1.57
N TYR A 40 -5.17 -2.90 2.14
CA TYR A 40 -4.06 -3.80 2.48
C TYR A 40 -3.57 -4.65 1.32
N GLY A 41 -4.27 -4.81 0.26
CA GLY A 41 -3.88 -5.68 -0.85
C GLY A 41 -3.27 -4.92 -2.02
N PHE A 42 -3.26 -5.56 -3.15
CA PHE A 42 -2.94 -4.99 -4.45
C PHE A 42 -3.94 -5.51 -5.50
N THR A 43 -4.07 -4.83 -6.63
CA THR A 43 -4.91 -5.35 -7.70
C THR A 43 -4.28 -6.60 -8.32
N PRO A 44 -4.99 -7.74 -8.42
CA PRO A 44 -4.48 -8.95 -9.06
C PRO A 44 -4.54 -8.86 -10.59
N VAL A 45 -4.25 -7.68 -11.14
CA VAL A 45 -4.15 -7.40 -12.57
C VAL A 45 -2.86 -6.66 -12.82
N VAL A 46 -2.16 -6.99 -13.90
CA VAL A 46 -0.94 -6.30 -14.35
C VAL A 46 -1.25 -5.31 -15.45
N LEU A 47 -0.40 -4.32 -15.58
CA LEU A 47 -0.45 -3.32 -16.65
C LEU A 47 -0.09 -3.93 -18.00
N GLY A 48 -0.66 -3.42 -19.08
CA GLY A 48 -0.26 -3.72 -20.44
C GLY A 48 1.22 -3.37 -20.69
N ALA A 49 1.83 -3.99 -21.70
CA ALA A 49 3.25 -3.75 -22.02
C ALA A 49 3.48 -2.27 -22.36
N GLY A 50 4.35 -1.60 -21.61
CA GLY A 50 4.66 -0.17 -21.76
C GLY A 50 3.70 0.78 -21.05
N ASP A 51 2.61 0.28 -20.48
CA ASP A 51 1.72 1.07 -19.64
C ASP A 51 2.36 1.38 -18.28
N ILE A 52 2.02 2.52 -17.71
CA ILE A 52 2.58 3.00 -16.46
C ILE A 52 1.46 3.48 -15.54
N THR A 53 1.56 3.21 -14.23
CA THR A 53 0.82 3.96 -13.22
C THR A 53 1.77 4.63 -12.24
N ILE A 54 1.35 5.79 -11.77
CA ILE A 54 1.96 6.48 -10.63
C ILE A 54 0.89 6.58 -9.55
N GLU A 55 1.17 5.99 -8.41
CA GLU A 55 0.28 6.01 -7.26
C GLU A 55 0.98 6.76 -6.12
N GLN A 56 0.40 7.87 -5.66
CA GLN A 56 1.00 8.78 -4.71
C GLN A 56 0.11 8.94 -3.49
N ALA A 57 0.63 8.62 -2.30
CA ALA A 57 0.02 9.06 -1.06
C ALA A 57 0.20 10.57 -0.89
N LEU A 58 -0.90 11.27 -0.75
CA LEU A 58 -0.92 12.67 -0.30
C LEU A 58 -0.73 12.74 1.22
N GLY A 59 -0.98 11.64 1.91
CA GLY A 59 -0.66 11.43 3.30
C GLY A 59 -1.13 10.06 3.77
N ASP A 60 -0.18 9.21 4.15
CA ASP A 60 -0.44 8.02 4.94
C ASP A 60 -0.02 8.32 6.38
N TRP A 61 -0.98 8.27 7.29
CA TRP A 61 -0.78 8.63 8.69
C TRP A 61 -1.08 7.44 9.60
N SER A 62 -0.25 7.27 10.61
CA SER A 62 -0.51 6.32 11.68
C SER A 62 -0.24 6.93 13.06
N LEU A 63 -1.08 6.56 14.02
CA LEU A 63 -0.93 6.90 15.42
C LEU A 63 -0.88 5.61 16.25
N ASP A 64 0.14 5.49 17.07
CA ASP A 64 0.29 4.38 18.01
C ASP A 64 0.58 4.92 19.42
N ARG A 65 -0.12 4.40 20.40
CA ARG A 65 0.04 4.74 21.82
C ARG A 65 0.25 3.48 22.62
N GLN A 66 1.50 3.20 22.93
CA GLN A 66 1.87 2.01 23.68
C GLN A 66 2.90 2.38 24.77
N ALA A 67 2.80 1.73 25.93
CA ALA A 67 3.73 1.88 27.05
C ALA A 67 4.00 3.34 27.46
N GLY A 68 2.99 4.22 27.39
CA GLY A 68 3.12 5.64 27.75
C GLY A 68 3.83 6.50 26.69
N VAL A 69 4.12 5.96 25.52
CA VAL A 69 4.67 6.69 24.38
C VAL A 69 3.61 6.80 23.30
N SER A 70 3.40 8.02 22.79
CA SER A 70 2.59 8.30 21.60
C SER A 70 3.53 8.49 20.41
N SER A 71 3.33 7.72 19.36
CA SER A 71 4.10 7.76 18.11
C SER A 71 3.17 8.09 16.95
N SER A 72 3.40 9.20 16.28
CA SER A 72 2.66 9.61 15.07
C SER A 72 3.61 9.64 13.88
N LEU A 73 3.31 8.83 12.88
CA LEU A 73 4.06 8.77 11.63
C LEU A 73 3.17 9.29 10.50
N TYR A 74 3.71 10.19 9.72
CA TYR A 74 3.18 10.63 8.44
C TYR A 74 4.15 10.23 7.34
N SER A 75 3.65 9.64 6.26
CA SER A 75 4.44 9.21 5.10
C SER A 75 3.80 9.70 3.80
N ALA A 76 4.63 10.19 2.89
CA ALA A 76 4.23 10.51 1.52
C ALA A 76 4.71 9.40 0.59
N ASP A 77 3.92 8.38 0.46
CA ASP A 77 4.29 7.13 -0.19
C ASP A 77 4.00 7.15 -1.70
N SER A 78 4.88 6.59 -2.54
CA SER A 78 4.71 6.58 -4.00
C SER A 78 5.10 5.24 -4.62
N LEU A 79 4.32 4.78 -5.61
CA LEU A 79 4.52 3.57 -6.38
C LEU A 79 4.51 3.89 -7.87
N LEU A 80 5.57 3.53 -8.54
CA LEU A 80 5.62 3.44 -9.99
C LEU A 80 5.41 1.99 -10.39
N ARG A 81 4.39 1.73 -11.20
CA ARG A 81 4.15 0.42 -11.79
C ARG A 81 4.36 0.49 -13.30
N ILE A 82 5.01 -0.50 -13.86
CA ILE A 82 5.35 -0.57 -15.30
C ILE A 82 4.99 -1.96 -15.81
N GLY A 83 4.09 -2.02 -16.78
CA GLY A 83 3.79 -3.25 -17.51
C GLY A 83 4.97 -3.65 -18.41
N ILE A 84 5.53 -4.83 -18.16
CA ILE A 84 6.66 -5.35 -18.96
C ILE A 84 6.24 -6.39 -19.99
N GLY A 85 4.93 -6.67 -20.03
CA GLY A 85 4.32 -7.59 -20.98
C GLY A 85 4.02 -8.97 -20.42
N GLY A 86 3.08 -9.67 -21.06
CA GLY A 86 2.54 -10.91 -20.56
C GLY A 86 1.89 -10.72 -19.17
N PRO A 87 2.09 -11.66 -18.24
CA PRO A 87 1.49 -11.59 -16.91
C PRO A 87 2.34 -10.82 -15.90
N LEU A 88 3.30 -9.98 -16.32
CA LEU A 88 4.33 -9.40 -15.47
C LEU A 88 4.27 -7.87 -15.43
N GLU A 89 4.50 -7.34 -14.23
CA GLU A 89 4.58 -5.90 -13.94
C GLU A 89 5.75 -5.64 -13.00
N LEU A 90 6.58 -4.66 -13.34
CA LEU A 90 7.64 -4.15 -12.48
C LEU A 90 7.09 -3.05 -11.57
N GLN A 91 7.54 -3.04 -10.32
CA GLN A 91 7.16 -2.04 -9.32
C GLN A 91 8.40 -1.39 -8.72
N LEU A 92 8.36 -0.07 -8.57
CA LEU A 92 9.37 0.70 -7.87
C LEU A 92 8.69 1.60 -6.83
N GLY A 93 9.02 1.38 -5.58
CA GLY A 93 8.42 2.04 -4.43
C GLY A 93 9.42 2.70 -3.48
N SER A 94 9.02 3.76 -2.75
CA SER A 94 9.71 4.36 -1.58
C SER A 94 8.81 5.41 -0.91
N SER A 95 9.17 5.97 0.21
CA SER A 95 8.55 7.19 0.73
C SER A 95 9.58 8.32 0.78
N PRO A 96 9.47 9.28 -0.12
CA PRO A 96 10.43 10.40 -0.21
C PRO A 96 10.40 11.30 0.99
N TRP A 97 9.30 11.34 1.67
CA TRP A 97 9.20 12.13 2.87
C TRP A 97 8.39 11.42 3.93
N ASN A 98 8.99 11.31 5.11
CA ASN A 98 8.38 10.81 6.32
C ASN A 98 8.60 11.83 7.43
N SER A 99 7.64 11.95 8.33
CA SER A 99 7.75 12.71 9.57
C SER A 99 7.25 11.86 10.72
N LEU A 100 8.14 11.55 11.65
CA LEU A 100 7.86 10.81 12.86
C LEU A 100 7.91 11.77 14.05
N ARG A 101 6.84 11.82 14.84
CA ARG A 101 6.79 12.51 16.11
C ARG A 101 6.53 11.51 17.22
N GLN A 102 7.34 11.56 18.25
CA GLN A 102 7.22 10.71 19.44
C GLN A 102 7.17 11.58 20.68
N SER A 103 6.20 11.34 21.56
CA SER A 103 6.03 12.06 22.82
C SER A 103 5.72 11.09 23.95
N GLY A 104 6.22 11.39 25.15
CA GLY A 104 6.02 10.60 26.37
C GLY A 104 7.35 10.19 27.02
N ALA A 105 7.27 9.54 28.17
CA ALA A 105 8.42 9.16 29.00
C ALA A 105 9.41 10.32 29.31
N GLY A 106 8.91 11.57 29.32
CA GLY A 106 9.73 12.77 29.64
C GLY A 106 10.55 13.31 28.47
N SER A 107 10.34 12.84 27.25
CA SER A 107 11.00 13.36 26.05
C SER A 107 10.04 13.49 24.87
N ASP A 108 10.23 14.55 24.08
CA ASP A 108 9.58 14.76 22.79
C ASP A 108 10.65 14.74 21.70
N ASN A 109 10.49 13.85 20.73
CA ASN A 109 11.42 13.70 19.62
C ASN A 109 10.67 13.82 18.29
N SER A 110 11.32 14.43 17.31
CA SER A 110 10.85 14.43 15.92
C SER A 110 11.98 14.06 14.96
N SER A 111 11.63 13.34 13.91
CA SER A 111 12.56 12.96 12.85
C SER A 111 11.86 13.13 11.50
N GLN A 112 12.62 13.56 10.49
CA GLN A 112 12.17 13.67 9.10
C GLN A 112 13.19 13.04 8.15
N GLY A 113 12.72 12.53 7.02
CA GLY A 113 13.59 11.95 6.01
C GLY A 113 12.85 11.03 5.05
N HIS A 114 13.55 10.55 4.03
CA HIS A 114 13.01 9.58 3.09
C HIS A 114 13.08 8.16 3.66
N GLY A 115 12.19 7.28 3.19
CA GLY A 115 12.21 5.85 3.49
C GLY A 115 13.12 5.06 2.56
N ASP A 116 13.09 3.74 2.73
CA ASP A 116 13.84 2.79 1.92
C ASP A 116 13.22 2.64 0.52
N THR A 117 14.04 2.26 -0.46
CA THR A 117 13.60 1.93 -1.82
C THR A 117 13.12 0.48 -1.88
N VAL A 118 12.02 0.24 -2.59
CA VAL A 118 11.45 -1.10 -2.83
C VAL A 118 11.46 -1.39 -4.32
N LEU A 119 11.96 -2.56 -4.71
CA LEU A 119 11.85 -3.09 -6.06
C LEU A 119 10.98 -4.34 -6.02
N GLY A 120 9.91 -4.36 -6.80
CA GLY A 120 8.93 -5.44 -6.85
C GLY A 120 8.70 -5.97 -8.25
N LEU A 121 8.27 -7.23 -8.31
CA LEU A 121 7.76 -7.89 -9.51
C LEU A 121 6.41 -8.51 -9.18
N LYS A 122 5.38 -8.11 -9.92
CA LYS A 122 4.03 -8.65 -9.80
C LYS A 122 3.74 -9.59 -10.96
N LEU A 123 3.12 -10.71 -10.63
CA LEU A 123 2.64 -11.73 -11.55
C LEU A 123 1.13 -11.89 -11.38
N ALA A 124 0.36 -11.77 -12.46
CA ALA A 124 -1.06 -12.07 -12.48
C ALA A 124 -1.38 -12.97 -13.67
N LEU A 125 -1.81 -14.20 -13.41
CA LEU A 125 -2.16 -15.16 -14.46
C LEU A 125 -3.66 -15.11 -14.74
N PRO A 126 -4.07 -15.27 -16.02
CA PRO A 126 -5.48 -15.38 -16.36
C PRO A 126 -6.14 -16.53 -15.61
N SER A 127 -7.34 -16.29 -15.12
CA SER A 127 -8.20 -17.33 -14.55
C SER A 127 -9.19 -17.83 -15.59
N SER A 128 -9.46 -19.13 -15.62
CA SER A 128 -10.55 -19.70 -16.43
C SER A 128 -11.93 -19.29 -15.90
N ASN A 129 -12.03 -18.90 -14.64
CA ASN A 129 -13.22 -18.35 -14.02
C ASN A 129 -13.13 -16.82 -14.03
N GLN A 130 -13.98 -16.16 -14.82
CA GLN A 130 -14.02 -14.69 -14.92
C GLN A 130 -14.37 -13.98 -13.60
N ALA A 131 -15.05 -14.67 -12.69
CA ALA A 131 -15.36 -14.12 -11.36
C ALA A 131 -14.18 -14.20 -10.37
N PHE A 132 -13.11 -14.89 -10.72
CA PHE A 132 -11.96 -15.10 -9.83
C PHE A 132 -10.69 -14.59 -10.49
N SER A 133 -9.96 -13.75 -9.77
CA SER A 133 -8.64 -13.27 -10.17
C SER A 133 -7.64 -13.43 -9.02
N TRP A 134 -6.37 -13.59 -9.36
CA TRP A 134 -5.30 -13.71 -8.38
C TRP A 134 -3.97 -13.19 -8.92
N GLY A 135 -3.11 -12.77 -8.02
CA GLY A 135 -1.79 -12.29 -8.34
C GLY A 135 -0.80 -12.58 -7.22
N LEU A 136 0.46 -12.62 -7.59
CA LEU A 136 1.59 -12.72 -6.68
C LEU A 136 2.46 -11.48 -6.80
N LEU A 137 3.04 -11.04 -5.68
CA LEU A 137 3.99 -9.94 -5.60
C LEU A 137 5.22 -10.41 -4.83
N GLY A 138 6.38 -10.36 -5.46
CA GLY A 138 7.66 -10.50 -4.78
C GLY A 138 8.38 -9.15 -4.77
N SER A 139 8.97 -8.75 -3.63
CA SER A 139 9.75 -7.52 -3.60
C SER A 139 10.94 -7.61 -2.66
N VAL A 140 11.92 -6.74 -2.91
CA VAL A 140 13.05 -6.47 -2.03
C VAL A 140 13.01 -5.00 -1.61
N GLU A 141 13.11 -4.74 -0.30
CA GLU A 141 13.34 -3.42 0.26
C GLU A 141 14.81 -3.28 0.62
N PHE A 142 15.42 -2.21 0.12
CA PHE A 142 16.81 -1.86 0.41
C PHE A 142 16.90 -1.08 1.73
N THR A 143 18.12 -0.83 2.19
CA THR A 143 18.39 -0.12 3.45
C THR A 143 19.01 1.25 3.17
N ASP A 144 18.48 1.97 2.19
CA ASP A 144 19.02 3.21 1.65
C ASP A 144 18.29 4.48 2.14
N GLY A 145 17.27 4.33 2.98
CA GLY A 145 16.54 5.42 3.59
C GLY A 145 17.34 6.26 4.57
N ALA A 146 16.80 7.39 4.97
CA ALA A 146 17.36 8.23 6.02
C ALA A 146 17.44 7.46 7.34
N LYS A 147 18.47 7.72 8.16
CA LYS A 147 18.79 6.94 9.39
C LYS A 147 17.59 6.67 10.31
N ALA A 148 16.66 7.62 10.42
CA ALA A 148 15.48 7.47 11.27
C ALA A 148 14.39 6.58 10.63
N PHE A 149 14.49 6.32 9.32
CA PHE A 149 13.45 5.72 8.50
C PHE A 149 13.91 4.50 7.70
N ARG A 150 15.16 4.18 7.69
CA ARG A 150 15.67 2.98 7.05
C ARG A 150 15.53 1.74 7.93
N SER A 151 15.29 0.63 7.31
CA SER A 151 15.36 -0.69 7.93
C SER A 151 16.80 -1.07 8.28
N ASN A 152 17.01 -1.86 9.33
CA ASN A 152 18.36 -2.31 9.69
C ASN A 152 18.90 -3.35 8.69
N TYR A 153 18.02 -4.11 8.08
CA TYR A 153 18.33 -5.19 7.14
C TYR A 153 17.40 -5.13 5.94
N ARG A 154 17.84 -5.67 4.83
CA ARG A 154 16.98 -5.86 3.66
C ARG A 154 15.77 -6.70 4.03
N GLN A 155 14.64 -6.38 3.42
CA GLN A 155 13.42 -7.13 3.61
C GLN A 155 13.00 -7.73 2.28
N TYR A 156 12.52 -8.96 2.36
CA TYR A 156 12.02 -9.71 1.22
C TYR A 156 10.55 -10.02 1.47
N LEU A 157 9.69 -9.56 0.57
CA LEU A 157 8.26 -9.76 0.67
C LEU A 157 7.80 -10.78 -0.37
N LEU A 158 6.91 -11.65 0.05
CA LEU A 158 6.04 -12.43 -0.82
C LEU A 158 4.60 -12.12 -0.45
N GLY A 159 3.84 -11.61 -1.42
CA GLY A 159 2.41 -11.31 -1.29
C GLY A 159 1.58 -12.13 -2.27
N ALA A 160 0.36 -12.47 -1.87
CA ALA A 160 -0.65 -13.07 -2.73
C ALA A 160 -1.99 -12.36 -2.55
N GLN A 161 -2.62 -12.02 -3.65
CA GLN A 161 -3.95 -11.42 -3.67
C GLN A 161 -4.91 -12.32 -4.43
N PHE A 162 -6.09 -12.54 -3.85
CA PHE A 162 -7.20 -13.29 -4.46
C PHE A 162 -8.45 -12.42 -4.41
N ASN A 163 -9.13 -12.28 -5.53
CA ASN A 163 -10.39 -11.55 -5.61
C ASN A 163 -11.48 -12.44 -6.20
N LEU A 164 -12.65 -12.39 -5.59
CA LEU A 164 -13.86 -13.09 -6.02
C LEU A 164 -14.98 -12.09 -6.28
N GLN A 165 -15.39 -11.94 -7.54
CA GLN A 165 -16.56 -11.17 -7.91
C GLN A 165 -17.81 -11.95 -7.51
N VAL A 166 -18.54 -11.48 -6.51
CA VAL A 166 -19.76 -12.14 -5.98
C VAL A 166 -20.96 -11.80 -6.84
N ASN A 167 -21.03 -10.56 -7.30
CA ASN A 167 -22.05 -10.06 -8.25
C ASN A 167 -21.50 -8.80 -8.95
N GLU A 168 -22.29 -8.17 -9.81
CA GLU A 168 -21.88 -7.00 -10.61
C GLU A 168 -21.33 -5.82 -9.79
N ARG A 169 -21.69 -5.73 -8.51
CA ARG A 169 -21.30 -4.60 -7.64
C ARG A 169 -20.41 -4.98 -6.48
N ASN A 170 -20.29 -6.28 -6.17
CA ASN A 170 -19.63 -6.70 -4.94
C ASN A 170 -18.53 -7.70 -5.23
N SER A 171 -17.33 -7.45 -4.71
CA SER A 171 -16.19 -8.35 -4.77
C SER A 171 -15.51 -8.51 -3.41
N LEU A 172 -15.12 -9.73 -3.11
CA LEU A 172 -14.37 -10.09 -1.91
C LEU A 172 -12.90 -10.22 -2.25
N GLY A 173 -12.04 -9.70 -1.36
CA GLY A 173 -10.59 -9.81 -1.44
C GLY A 173 -10.01 -10.61 -0.29
N LEU A 174 -8.97 -11.39 -0.57
CA LEU A 174 -8.09 -12.01 0.42
C LEU A 174 -6.65 -11.67 0.07
N TYR A 175 -5.96 -11.04 1.00
CA TYR A 175 -4.54 -10.71 0.89
C TYR A 175 -3.73 -11.48 1.93
N LEU A 176 -2.64 -12.07 1.48
CA LEU A 176 -1.65 -12.77 2.30
C LEU A 176 -0.28 -12.16 2.04
N GLN A 177 0.46 -11.86 3.08
CA GLN A 177 1.81 -11.32 2.98
C GLN A 177 2.72 -11.96 4.00
N ASP A 178 3.92 -12.31 3.57
CA ASP A 178 5.03 -12.73 4.42
C ASP A 178 6.25 -11.85 4.09
N VAL A 179 6.86 -11.26 5.11
CA VAL A 179 8.06 -10.44 4.99
C VAL A 179 9.18 -11.07 5.81
N ARG A 180 10.29 -11.33 5.17
CA ARG A 180 11.50 -11.88 5.78
C ARG A 180 12.57 -10.82 5.94
N SER A 181 13.09 -10.69 7.16
CA SER A 181 14.14 -9.75 7.50
C SER A 181 14.92 -10.29 8.68
N ASP A 182 16.20 -10.49 8.60
CA ASP A 182 17.16 -11.07 9.57
C ASP A 182 16.65 -11.12 11.04
N GLY A 183 15.81 -12.10 11.36
CA GLY A 183 15.21 -12.32 12.67
C GLY A 183 13.99 -11.42 13.01
N ALA A 184 13.45 -10.67 12.05
CA ALA A 184 12.27 -9.80 12.24
C ALA A 184 11.18 -10.09 11.19
N ASP A 185 10.84 -11.36 11.02
CA ASP A 185 9.82 -11.80 10.07
C ASP A 185 8.44 -11.32 10.48
N SER A 186 7.62 -10.92 9.51
CA SER A 186 6.26 -10.47 9.76
C SER A 186 5.28 -11.03 8.74
N THR A 187 4.04 -11.22 9.16
CA THR A 187 2.96 -11.69 8.29
C THR A 187 1.73 -10.80 8.41
N THR A 188 1.03 -10.65 7.30
CA THR A 188 -0.27 -9.96 7.24
C THR A 188 -1.26 -10.85 6.51
N VAL A 189 -2.45 -10.99 7.10
CA VAL A 189 -3.63 -11.57 6.44
C VAL A 189 -4.72 -10.53 6.48
N ALA A 190 -5.25 -10.15 5.33
CA ALA A 190 -6.35 -9.19 5.24
C ALA A 190 -7.48 -9.73 4.37
N VAL A 191 -8.70 -9.37 4.74
CA VAL A 191 -9.90 -9.61 3.94
C VAL A 191 -10.57 -8.27 3.65
N SER A 192 -11.16 -8.15 2.48
CA SER A 192 -11.89 -6.95 2.08
C SER A 192 -13.19 -7.30 1.38
N ASP A 193 -14.15 -6.41 1.51
CA ASP A 193 -15.41 -6.38 0.75
C ASP A 193 -15.49 -5.04 0.04
N ASN A 194 -15.53 -5.07 -1.29
CA ASN A 194 -15.57 -3.89 -2.14
C ASN A 194 -16.96 -3.79 -2.77
N TYR A 195 -17.60 -2.63 -2.64
CA TYR A 195 -18.92 -2.38 -3.18
C TYR A 195 -18.92 -1.18 -4.13
N THR A 196 -19.25 -1.42 -5.40
CA THR A 196 -19.35 -0.42 -6.46
C THR A 196 -20.67 0.34 -6.32
N LEU A 197 -20.61 1.55 -5.77
CA LEU A 197 -21.78 2.45 -5.60
C LEU A 197 -22.22 3.04 -6.94
N SER A 198 -21.27 3.40 -7.79
CA SER A 198 -21.51 3.96 -9.13
C SER A 198 -20.38 3.54 -10.08
N LYS A 199 -20.46 3.93 -11.36
CA LYS A 199 -19.39 3.68 -12.34
C LYS A 199 -18.03 4.29 -11.96
N THR A 200 -18.01 5.24 -11.04
CA THR A 200 -16.81 6.00 -10.66
C THR A 200 -16.47 5.89 -9.18
N LEU A 201 -17.33 5.32 -8.36
CA LEU A 201 -17.16 5.29 -6.91
C LEU A 201 -17.33 3.87 -6.37
N THR A 202 -16.29 3.37 -5.77
CA THR A 202 -16.27 2.12 -4.99
C THR A 202 -15.98 2.45 -3.53
N VAL A 203 -16.70 1.84 -2.62
CA VAL A 203 -16.38 1.84 -1.18
C VAL A 203 -15.92 0.46 -0.78
N TYR A 204 -15.10 0.37 0.26
CA TYR A 204 -14.65 -0.91 0.78
C TYR A 204 -14.67 -0.94 2.30
N ALA A 205 -14.81 -2.14 2.84
CA ALA A 205 -14.52 -2.46 4.22
C ALA A 205 -13.42 -3.52 4.27
N GLU A 206 -12.54 -3.42 5.25
CA GLU A 206 -11.44 -4.37 5.38
C GLU A 206 -11.13 -4.71 6.84
N ALA A 207 -10.55 -5.87 7.05
CA ALA A 207 -9.99 -6.28 8.33
C ALA A 207 -8.67 -7.01 8.08
N ALA A 208 -7.68 -6.74 8.94
CA ALA A 208 -6.38 -7.38 8.83
C ALA A 208 -5.88 -7.91 10.17
N ARG A 209 -5.22 -9.07 10.11
CA ARG A 209 -4.40 -9.63 11.19
C ARG A 209 -2.94 -9.42 10.85
N LEU A 210 -2.25 -8.73 11.74
CA LEU A 210 -0.83 -8.41 11.63
C LEU A 210 -0.07 -9.24 12.67
N HIS A 211 1.07 -9.80 12.27
CA HIS A 211 2.01 -10.46 13.16
C HIS A 211 3.42 -9.97 12.88
N ALA A 212 4.11 -9.54 13.93
CA ALA A 212 5.52 -9.18 13.88
C ALA A 212 6.19 -9.64 15.18
N PRO A 213 7.29 -10.41 15.16
CA PRO A 213 7.88 -11.02 16.36
C PRO A 213 8.17 -10.05 17.49
N ASP A 214 8.62 -8.84 17.14
CA ASP A 214 9.02 -7.84 18.13
C ASP A 214 7.87 -6.89 18.55
N GLN A 215 6.74 -6.94 17.86
CA GLN A 215 5.59 -6.07 18.12
C GLN A 215 4.35 -6.85 18.54
N GLY A 216 4.41 -8.19 18.43
CA GLY A 216 3.30 -9.09 18.73
C GLY A 216 2.25 -9.12 17.64
N ASN A 217 1.02 -9.45 18.04
CA ASN A 217 -0.10 -9.63 17.13
C ASN A 217 -1.08 -8.47 17.23
N GLY A 218 -1.44 -7.89 16.10
CA GLY A 218 -2.46 -6.85 16.01
C GLY A 218 -3.62 -7.24 15.11
N THR A 219 -4.79 -6.72 15.39
CA THR A 219 -5.96 -6.81 14.51
C THR A 219 -6.49 -5.42 14.29
N VAL A 220 -6.74 -5.08 13.05
CA VAL A 220 -7.30 -3.80 12.63
C VAL A 220 -8.52 -4.04 11.75
N ALA A 221 -9.42 -3.08 11.70
CA ALA A 221 -10.49 -3.04 10.73
C ALA A 221 -10.83 -1.60 10.37
N GLY A 222 -11.31 -1.43 9.18
CA GLY A 222 -11.66 -0.12 8.65
C GLY A 222 -12.29 -0.21 7.28
N GLY A 223 -12.03 0.79 6.47
CA GLY A 223 -12.53 0.86 5.11
C GLY A 223 -12.28 2.25 4.52
N GLY A 224 -12.81 2.44 3.34
CA GLY A 224 -12.59 3.68 2.63
C GLY A 224 -13.31 3.73 1.30
N LEU A 225 -12.79 4.54 0.41
CA LEU A 225 -13.32 4.73 -0.92
C LEU A 225 -12.22 4.91 -1.97
N ALA A 226 -12.52 4.51 -3.19
CA ALA A 226 -11.79 4.83 -4.41
C ALA A 226 -12.74 5.54 -5.38
N TRP A 227 -12.35 6.74 -5.81
CA TRP A 227 -13.13 7.58 -6.70
C TRP A 227 -12.37 7.89 -7.99
N MET A 228 -12.84 7.33 -9.09
CA MET A 228 -12.36 7.64 -10.43
C MET A 228 -12.88 9.00 -10.88
N ILE A 229 -12.05 10.04 -10.78
CA ILE A 229 -12.39 11.38 -11.25
C ILE A 229 -12.45 11.43 -12.77
N THR A 230 -11.54 10.69 -13.40
CA THR A 230 -11.52 10.41 -14.85
C THR A 230 -11.25 8.91 -15.06
N PRO A 231 -11.39 8.36 -16.27
CA PRO A 231 -11.00 6.96 -16.52
C PRO A 231 -9.53 6.62 -16.19
N ARG A 232 -8.69 7.63 -15.97
CA ARG A 232 -7.25 7.48 -15.74
C ARG A 232 -6.75 8.03 -14.42
N VAL A 233 -7.62 8.68 -13.63
CA VAL A 233 -7.23 9.32 -12.36
C VAL A 233 -8.18 8.88 -11.26
N GLN A 234 -7.62 8.29 -10.22
CA GLN A 234 -8.31 7.91 -8.99
C GLN A 234 -7.88 8.81 -7.84
N PHE A 235 -8.83 9.22 -7.03
CA PHE A 235 -8.63 9.62 -5.65
C PHE A 235 -9.05 8.50 -4.72
N ASP A 236 -8.31 8.30 -3.64
CA ASP A 236 -8.66 7.32 -2.63
C ASP A 236 -8.48 7.90 -1.22
N ALA A 237 -9.27 7.38 -0.30
CA ALA A 237 -9.17 7.66 1.12
C ALA A 237 -9.53 6.41 1.91
N GLY A 238 -8.85 6.18 3.01
CA GLY A 238 -9.11 5.04 3.89
C GLY A 238 -8.78 5.35 5.34
N PHE A 239 -9.35 4.55 6.21
CA PHE A 239 -9.18 4.68 7.64
C PHE A 239 -9.31 3.32 8.33
N ASP A 240 -8.37 3.00 9.21
CA ASP A 240 -8.38 1.78 10.01
C ASP A 240 -8.20 2.09 11.49
N ARG A 241 -8.81 1.25 12.30
CA ARG A 241 -8.70 1.27 13.75
C ARG A 241 -8.22 -0.07 14.28
N ARG A 242 -7.37 -0.03 15.29
CA ARG A 242 -7.02 -1.22 16.07
C ARG A 242 -8.24 -1.77 16.81
N LEU A 243 -8.50 -3.05 16.62
CA LEU A 243 -9.50 -3.81 17.38
C LEU A 243 -8.87 -4.54 18.57
N GLY A 244 -7.56 -4.85 18.48
CA GLY A 244 -6.84 -5.52 19.56
C GLY A 244 -5.38 -5.76 19.24
N GLY A 245 -4.60 -6.12 20.26
CA GLY A 245 -3.17 -6.39 20.14
C GLY A 245 -2.32 -5.13 19.97
N THR A 246 -1.25 -5.22 19.19
CA THR A 246 -0.15 -4.22 19.12
C THR A 246 -0.05 -3.47 17.80
N ALA A 247 -1.08 -3.51 16.94
CA ALA A 247 -1.17 -2.66 15.76
C ALA A 247 -1.26 -1.16 16.15
N PRO A 248 -1.01 -0.21 15.24
CA PRO A 248 -1.31 1.21 15.47
C PRO A 248 -2.77 1.45 15.86
N ASP A 249 -3.01 2.39 16.79
CA ASP A 249 -4.38 2.72 17.24
C ASP A 249 -5.27 3.17 16.09
N TRP A 250 -4.67 3.99 15.21
CA TRP A 250 -5.35 4.61 14.09
C TRP A 250 -4.42 4.66 12.88
N GLN A 251 -4.98 4.46 11.73
CA GLN A 251 -4.32 4.64 10.44
C GLN A 251 -5.29 5.32 9.50
N ALA A 252 -4.79 6.29 8.73
CA ALA A 252 -5.56 6.96 7.69
C ALA A 252 -4.68 7.12 6.46
N ASN A 253 -5.28 7.07 5.29
CA ASN A 253 -4.59 7.29 4.03
C ASN A 253 -5.43 8.19 3.13
N LEU A 254 -4.73 8.97 2.31
CA LEU A 254 -5.30 9.77 1.24
C LEU A 254 -4.34 9.70 0.06
N GLY A 255 -4.84 9.44 -1.13
CA GLY A 255 -3.97 9.26 -2.29
C GLY A 255 -4.58 9.70 -3.60
N ILE A 256 -3.70 9.80 -4.58
CA ILE A 256 -4.02 10.01 -6.00
C ILE A 256 -3.23 9.02 -6.83
N SER A 257 -3.90 8.41 -7.81
CA SER A 257 -3.28 7.47 -8.73
C SER A 257 -3.59 7.88 -10.16
N VAL A 258 -2.60 7.79 -11.04
CA VAL A 258 -2.70 8.21 -12.44
C VAL A 258 -2.20 7.09 -13.35
N TYR A 259 -2.99 6.75 -14.36
CA TYR A 259 -2.66 5.76 -15.37
C TYR A 259 -2.26 6.41 -16.70
N PHE A 260 -1.15 5.93 -17.26
CA PHE A 260 -0.61 6.30 -18.56
C PHE A 260 -0.49 5.01 -19.40
N GLY A 261 -1.39 4.81 -20.31
CA GLY A 261 -1.43 3.65 -21.19
C GLY A 261 -2.14 3.94 -22.50
N HIS A 262 -2.08 2.99 -23.41
CA HIS A 262 -2.62 3.07 -24.77
C HIS A 262 -4.08 2.66 -24.84
#